data_bd69c527c4ad73c02964e7bbf07a6f1c
#
_entry.id   bd69c527c4ad73c02964e7bbf07a6f1c
#
_cell.length_a   1.000
_cell.length_b   1.000
_cell.length_c   1.000
_cell.angle_alpha   90.00
_cell.angle_beta   90.00
_cell.angle_gamma   90.00
#
_symmetry.space_group_name_H-M   'P 1'
#
loop_
_entity.id
_entity.type
_entity.pdbx_description
1 polymer ?
#
loop_
_entity_poly.entity_id
_entity_poly.type
_entity_poly.pdbx_seq_one_letter_code
_entity_poly.pdbx_strand_id
1 'polypeptide(L)'
;MLKSQHLHFQLPEDVHYLNCAYMSPQLRSVEAAGRQAMAKKNQPFHIQPKDFFEPVQHLRSLFAKIIHTDQPERIAVIPAVSYGIATVAKNVKLQSGDNIIMVEDQFPSNVYSWQRLTETSDAELRIVQAPASENRTPAWNEAILNAIDERTRLVAIGNIHWADGTIFDLMAIRARTR
;
A
#
# COMPACT_ATOMS: atom_id res chain seq x y z
N MET A 1 1.11 2.36 -25.91
CA MET A 1 -0.19 2.12 -25.24
C MET A 1 -0.33 0.62 -25.01
N LEU A 2 -0.68 0.20 -23.78
CA LEU A 2 -0.92 -1.22 -23.50
C LEU A 2 -2.18 -1.69 -24.24
N LYS A 3 -2.11 -2.90 -24.81
CA LYS A 3 -3.30 -3.54 -25.41
C LYS A 3 -4.26 -3.98 -24.32
N SER A 4 -5.56 -4.05 -24.64
CA SER A 4 -6.56 -4.58 -23.71
C SER A 4 -6.18 -5.98 -23.22
N GLN A 5 -6.26 -6.19 -21.93
CA GLN A 5 -5.96 -7.47 -21.27
C GLN A 5 -7.25 -8.18 -20.80
N HIS A 6 -8.42 -7.72 -21.25
CA HIS A 6 -9.75 -8.22 -20.84
C HIS A 6 -9.86 -9.75 -20.92
N LEU A 7 -9.32 -10.38 -21.96
CA LEU A 7 -9.34 -11.82 -22.16
C LEU A 7 -8.64 -12.64 -21.07
N HIS A 8 -7.76 -12.02 -20.31
CA HIS A 8 -7.07 -12.66 -19.18
C HIS A 8 -7.91 -12.71 -17.90
N PHE A 9 -9.05 -12.02 -17.87
CA PHE A 9 -9.98 -11.97 -16.75
C PHE A 9 -11.30 -12.68 -17.09
N GLN A 10 -12.05 -13.04 -16.05
CA GLN A 10 -13.38 -13.65 -16.20
C GLN A 10 -14.47 -12.61 -15.92
N LEU A 11 -14.39 -11.49 -16.64
CA LEU A 11 -15.43 -10.45 -16.59
C LEU A 11 -16.42 -10.65 -17.74
N PRO A 12 -17.72 -10.49 -17.51
CA PRO A 12 -18.72 -10.44 -18.58
C PRO A 12 -18.42 -9.30 -19.57
N GLU A 13 -18.75 -9.49 -20.85
CA GLU A 13 -18.43 -8.52 -21.90
C GLU A 13 -19.22 -7.20 -21.75
N ASP A 14 -20.38 -7.26 -21.12
CA ASP A 14 -21.28 -6.12 -20.86
C ASP A 14 -20.95 -5.38 -19.55
N VAL A 15 -19.93 -5.83 -18.80
CA VAL A 15 -19.51 -5.20 -17.52
C VAL A 15 -18.23 -4.41 -17.70
N HIS A 16 -18.31 -3.11 -17.49
CA HIS A 16 -17.15 -2.21 -17.36
C HIS A 16 -16.81 -2.01 -15.89
N TYR A 17 -15.90 -2.86 -15.36
CA TYR A 17 -15.50 -2.79 -13.96
C TYR A 17 -14.36 -1.79 -13.75
N LEU A 18 -14.62 -0.72 -12.99
CA LEU A 18 -13.67 0.38 -12.78
C LEU A 18 -13.14 0.47 -11.34
N ASN A 19 -13.70 -0.30 -10.39
CA ASN A 19 -13.32 -0.21 -8.97
C ASN A 19 -12.12 -1.11 -8.60
N CYS A 20 -11.07 -1.12 -9.42
CA CYS A 20 -9.89 -1.95 -9.20
C CYS A 20 -9.02 -1.50 -8.02
N ALA A 21 -9.16 -0.25 -7.57
CA ALA A 21 -8.44 0.27 -6.41
C ALA A 21 -8.92 -0.38 -5.09
N TYR A 22 -10.19 -0.77 -5.01
CA TYR A 22 -10.78 -1.44 -3.84
C TYR A 22 -10.75 -2.96 -3.97
N MET A 23 -11.33 -3.49 -5.06
CA MET A 23 -11.34 -4.93 -5.34
C MET A 23 -10.99 -5.18 -6.80
N SER A 24 -9.81 -5.71 -7.06
CA SER A 24 -9.37 -6.05 -8.40
C SER A 24 -9.82 -7.46 -8.79
N PRO A 25 -10.29 -7.69 -10.04
CA PRO A 25 -10.54 -9.03 -10.53
C PRO A 25 -9.24 -9.82 -10.62
N GLN A 26 -9.32 -11.13 -10.39
CA GLN A 26 -8.16 -12.01 -10.54
C GLN A 26 -7.94 -12.40 -12.00
N LEU A 27 -6.67 -12.54 -12.40
CA LEU A 27 -6.32 -13.18 -13.65
C LEU A 27 -6.73 -14.67 -13.62
N ARG A 28 -7.17 -15.22 -14.75
CA ARG A 28 -7.46 -16.66 -14.91
C ARG A 28 -6.25 -17.55 -14.54
N SER A 29 -5.04 -17.09 -14.85
CA SER A 29 -3.80 -17.78 -14.47
C SER A 29 -3.55 -17.79 -12.96
N VAL A 30 -3.91 -16.71 -12.25
CA VAL A 30 -3.81 -16.63 -10.78
C VAL A 30 -4.81 -17.58 -10.13
N GLU A 31 -6.05 -17.60 -10.60
CA GLU A 31 -7.06 -18.56 -10.13
C GLU A 31 -6.59 -20.01 -10.33
N ALA A 32 -6.10 -20.35 -11.53
CA ALA A 32 -5.61 -21.69 -11.82
C ALA A 32 -4.44 -22.10 -10.91
N ALA A 33 -3.48 -21.21 -10.69
CA ALA A 33 -2.36 -21.45 -9.78
C ALA A 33 -2.84 -21.66 -8.32
N GLY A 34 -3.81 -20.87 -7.87
CA GLY A 34 -4.41 -21.03 -6.54
C GLY A 34 -5.09 -22.38 -6.36
N ARG A 35 -5.88 -22.82 -7.35
CA ARG A 35 -6.54 -24.15 -7.33
C ARG A 35 -5.50 -25.29 -7.28
N GLN A 36 -4.42 -25.21 -8.05
CA GLN A 36 -3.34 -26.19 -8.02
C GLN A 36 -2.65 -26.24 -6.64
N ALA A 37 -2.36 -25.06 -6.07
CA ALA A 37 -1.73 -24.98 -4.75
C ALA A 37 -2.61 -25.59 -3.65
N MET A 38 -3.92 -25.34 -3.69
CA MET A 38 -4.88 -25.98 -2.77
C MET A 38 -4.94 -27.49 -2.94
N ALA A 39 -5.01 -27.97 -4.19
CA ALA A 39 -5.08 -29.41 -4.50
C ALA A 39 -3.82 -30.18 -4.03
N LYS A 40 -2.66 -29.53 -3.96
CA LYS A 40 -1.42 -30.14 -3.46
C LYS A 40 -1.58 -30.68 -2.03
N LYS A 41 -2.41 -30.06 -1.20
CA LYS A 41 -2.70 -30.52 0.17
C LYS A 41 -3.53 -31.81 0.23
N ASN A 42 -4.18 -32.24 -0.84
CA ASN A 42 -4.85 -33.54 -0.87
C ASN A 42 -3.86 -34.71 -0.80
N GLN A 43 -2.60 -34.44 -1.15
CA GLN A 43 -1.51 -35.42 -1.09
C GLN A 43 -0.30 -34.83 -0.33
N PRO A 44 -0.42 -34.65 1.00
CA PRO A 44 0.54 -33.87 1.80
C PRO A 44 1.95 -34.50 1.82
N PHE A 45 2.08 -35.79 1.51
CA PHE A 45 3.36 -36.50 1.41
C PHE A 45 4.21 -36.05 0.21
N HIS A 46 3.66 -35.28 -0.72
CA HIS A 46 4.38 -34.62 -1.81
C HIS A 46 4.92 -33.23 -1.43
N ILE A 47 4.52 -32.68 -0.28
CA ILE A 47 5.01 -31.39 0.19
C ILE A 47 6.42 -31.58 0.76
N GLN A 48 7.38 -30.85 0.21
CA GLN A 48 8.78 -30.89 0.59
C GLN A 48 9.19 -29.61 1.36
N PRO A 49 10.28 -29.63 2.15
CA PRO A 49 10.75 -28.46 2.88
C PRO A 49 10.93 -27.22 2.00
N LYS A 50 11.38 -27.35 0.76
CA LYS A 50 11.55 -26.27 -0.20
C LYS A 50 10.24 -25.55 -0.53
N ASP A 51 9.11 -26.26 -0.49
CA ASP A 51 7.79 -25.67 -0.80
C ASP A 51 7.35 -24.60 0.20
N PHE A 52 7.96 -24.56 1.39
CA PHE A 52 7.70 -23.52 2.38
C PHE A 52 8.49 -22.23 2.13
N PHE A 53 9.55 -22.27 1.33
CA PHE A 53 10.47 -21.14 1.18
C PHE A 53 10.58 -20.64 -0.26
N GLU A 54 10.78 -21.54 -1.23
CA GLU A 54 11.03 -21.17 -2.63
C GLU A 54 9.93 -20.30 -3.26
N PRO A 55 8.61 -20.57 -3.08
CA PRO A 55 7.57 -19.74 -3.67
C PRO A 55 7.59 -18.30 -3.14
N VAL A 56 7.87 -18.12 -1.85
CA VAL A 56 7.97 -16.79 -1.23
C VAL A 56 9.21 -16.04 -1.73
N GLN A 57 10.34 -16.74 -1.86
CA GLN A 57 11.57 -16.17 -2.44
C GLN A 57 11.34 -15.71 -3.89
N HIS A 58 10.68 -16.55 -4.68
CA HIS A 58 10.35 -16.21 -6.06
C HIS A 58 9.42 -14.99 -6.15
N LEU A 59 8.37 -14.94 -5.33
CA LEU A 59 7.47 -13.79 -5.24
C LEU A 59 8.22 -12.50 -4.91
N ARG A 60 9.11 -12.54 -3.90
CA ARG A 60 9.95 -11.39 -3.51
C ARG A 60 10.83 -10.92 -4.64
N SER A 61 11.46 -11.85 -5.38
CA SER A 61 12.31 -11.53 -6.53
C SER A 61 11.52 -10.91 -7.69
N LEU A 62 10.29 -11.35 -7.94
CA LEU A 62 9.43 -10.76 -8.96
C LEU A 62 8.95 -9.36 -8.55
N PHE A 63 8.55 -9.19 -7.29
CA PHE A 63 8.11 -7.89 -6.79
C PHE A 63 9.26 -6.87 -6.76
N ALA A 64 10.47 -7.31 -6.41
CA ALA A 64 11.68 -6.49 -6.45
C ALA A 64 11.92 -5.87 -7.84
N LYS A 65 11.67 -6.63 -8.91
CA LYS A 65 11.74 -6.11 -10.29
C LYS A 65 10.71 -5.02 -10.56
N ILE A 66 9.49 -5.15 -10.03
CA ILE A 66 8.41 -4.16 -10.21
C ILE A 66 8.77 -2.83 -9.54
N ILE A 67 9.36 -2.88 -8.34
CA ILE A 67 9.74 -1.68 -7.58
C ILE A 67 11.18 -1.23 -7.83
N HIS A 68 11.85 -1.82 -8.82
CA HIS A 68 13.22 -1.49 -9.23
C HIS A 68 14.25 -1.54 -8.08
N THR A 69 14.20 -2.59 -7.24
CA THR A 69 15.23 -2.86 -6.24
C THR A 69 15.98 -4.16 -6.54
N ASP A 70 17.24 -4.21 -6.17
CA ASP A 70 18.11 -5.39 -6.24
C ASP A 70 18.15 -6.19 -4.91
N GLN A 71 17.33 -5.79 -3.91
CA GLN A 71 17.33 -6.35 -2.56
C GLN A 71 16.00 -7.06 -2.22
N PRO A 72 15.68 -8.21 -2.86
CA PRO A 72 14.43 -8.94 -2.61
C PRO A 72 14.30 -9.44 -1.17
N GLU A 73 15.43 -9.64 -0.46
CA GLU A 73 15.45 -10.04 0.96
C GLU A 73 14.87 -8.97 1.90
N ARG A 74 14.81 -7.70 1.47
CA ARG A 74 14.19 -6.60 2.23
C ARG A 74 12.67 -6.50 2.04
N ILE A 75 12.08 -7.37 1.23
CA ILE A 75 10.65 -7.42 0.98
C ILE A 75 10.03 -8.45 1.92
N ALA A 76 9.12 -8.01 2.77
CA ALA A 76 8.31 -8.88 3.63
C ALA A 76 6.94 -9.13 3.00
N VAL A 77 6.52 -10.39 2.94
CA VAL A 77 5.15 -10.75 2.55
C VAL A 77 4.28 -10.75 3.80
N ILE A 78 3.21 -9.98 3.79
CA ILE A 78 2.30 -9.79 4.91
C ILE A 78 0.86 -10.13 4.50
N PRO A 79 0.00 -10.58 5.43
CA PRO A 79 -1.37 -11.00 5.10
C PRO A 79 -2.29 -9.84 4.72
N ALA A 80 -2.01 -8.62 5.21
CA ALA A 80 -2.77 -7.41 4.89
C ALA A 80 -1.96 -6.16 5.20
N VAL A 81 -2.32 -5.02 4.57
CA VAL A 81 -1.70 -3.70 4.79
C VAL A 81 -1.74 -3.32 6.28
N SER A 82 -2.85 -3.55 6.96
CA SER A 82 -3.00 -3.26 8.39
C SER A 82 -1.95 -3.94 9.28
N TYR A 83 -1.51 -5.16 8.95
CA TYR A 83 -0.42 -5.83 9.67
C TYR A 83 0.92 -5.13 9.48
N GLY A 84 1.22 -4.70 8.25
CA GLY A 84 2.43 -3.92 7.95
C GLY A 84 2.43 -2.60 8.68
N ILE A 85 1.34 -1.84 8.58
CA ILE A 85 1.18 -0.54 9.25
C ILE A 85 1.27 -0.69 10.77
N ALA A 86 0.61 -1.68 11.37
CA ALA A 86 0.70 -1.93 12.81
C ALA A 86 2.13 -2.30 13.25
N THR A 87 2.87 -3.04 12.41
CA THR A 87 4.28 -3.35 12.67
C THR A 87 5.14 -2.09 12.65
N VAL A 88 4.94 -1.21 11.66
CA VAL A 88 5.67 0.07 11.59
C VAL A 88 5.32 0.95 12.80
N ALA A 89 4.02 1.08 13.12
CA ALA A 89 3.56 1.90 14.25
C ALA A 89 4.17 1.47 15.60
N LYS A 90 4.38 0.16 15.81
CA LYS A 90 5.07 -0.36 17.02
C LYS A 90 6.56 0.00 17.09
N ASN A 91 7.16 0.37 15.96
CA ASN A 91 8.60 0.72 15.89
C ASN A 91 8.85 2.22 15.75
N VAL A 92 7.82 3.02 15.49
CA VAL A 92 7.91 4.48 15.49
C VAL A 92 7.78 4.98 16.92
N LYS A 93 8.74 5.81 17.35
CA LYS A 93 8.71 6.46 18.68
C LYS A 93 8.30 7.91 18.48
N LEU A 94 7.21 8.32 19.12
CA LEU A 94 6.75 9.70 19.16
C LEU A 94 7.00 10.28 20.55
N GLN A 95 7.21 11.60 20.57
CA GLN A 95 7.27 12.41 21.78
C GLN A 95 6.07 13.37 21.80
N SER A 96 5.75 13.89 22.96
CA SER A 96 4.71 14.94 23.08
C SER A 96 5.00 16.11 22.13
N GLY A 97 4.01 16.51 21.35
CA GLY A 97 4.09 17.56 20.35
C GLY A 97 4.69 17.14 19.01
N ASP A 98 5.11 15.89 18.81
CA ASP A 98 5.41 15.36 17.48
C ASP A 98 4.12 15.23 16.66
N ASN A 99 4.26 15.12 15.33
CA ASN A 99 3.09 14.89 14.47
C ASN A 99 3.31 13.80 13.44
N ILE A 100 2.19 13.18 13.05
CA ILE A 100 2.07 12.29 11.87
C ILE A 100 1.13 12.97 10.89
N ILE A 101 1.56 13.06 9.64
CA ILE A 101 0.74 13.62 8.55
C ILE A 101 0.04 12.50 7.80
N MET A 102 -1.24 12.68 7.57
CA MET A 102 -2.08 11.88 6.69
C MET A 102 -2.89 12.79 5.76
N VAL A 103 -3.53 12.20 4.76
CA VAL A 103 -4.49 12.90 3.90
C VAL A 103 -5.92 12.52 4.29
N GLU A 104 -6.87 13.39 3.97
CA GLU A 104 -8.29 13.13 4.11
C GLU A 104 -8.71 11.86 3.35
N ASP A 105 -9.77 11.20 3.82
CA ASP A 105 -10.32 9.97 3.22
C ASP A 105 -9.28 8.85 2.96
N GLN A 106 -8.25 8.77 3.80
CA GLN A 106 -7.26 7.70 3.69
C GLN A 106 -7.89 6.33 3.96
N PHE A 107 -7.42 5.32 3.24
CA PHE A 107 -7.93 3.96 3.41
C PHE A 107 -7.76 3.46 4.87
N PRO A 108 -8.78 2.86 5.49
CA PRO A 108 -8.81 2.53 6.92
C PRO A 108 -7.60 1.77 7.45
N SER A 109 -7.04 0.84 6.67
CA SER A 109 -5.85 0.09 7.08
C SER A 109 -4.59 0.96 7.29
N ASN A 110 -4.57 2.19 6.78
CA ASN A 110 -3.52 3.18 6.99
C ASN A 110 -3.99 4.34 7.88
N VAL A 111 -4.97 4.16 8.75
CA VAL A 111 -5.52 5.19 9.64
C VAL A 111 -5.38 4.80 11.10
N TYR A 112 -6.07 3.74 11.52
CA TYR A 112 -6.30 3.44 12.93
C TYR A 112 -5.03 3.18 13.76
N SER A 113 -3.98 2.62 13.16
CA SER A 113 -2.72 2.40 13.88
C SER A 113 -2.03 3.72 14.22
N TRP A 114 -2.11 4.71 13.33
CA TRP A 114 -1.52 6.03 13.55
C TRP A 114 -2.34 6.84 14.55
N GLN A 115 -3.66 6.80 14.43
CA GLN A 115 -4.57 7.42 15.38
C GLN A 115 -4.28 6.92 16.80
N ARG A 116 -4.23 5.61 17.00
CA ARG A 116 -3.91 5.03 18.30
C ARG A 116 -2.51 5.42 18.80
N LEU A 117 -1.52 5.45 17.91
CA LEU A 117 -0.15 5.81 18.28
C LEU A 117 -0.07 7.26 18.75
N THR A 118 -0.71 8.20 18.05
CA THR A 118 -0.73 9.62 18.44
C THR A 118 -1.49 9.85 19.74
N GLU A 119 -2.66 9.21 19.94
CA GLU A 119 -3.42 9.27 21.20
C GLU A 119 -2.61 8.81 22.41
N THR A 120 -1.81 7.75 22.27
CA THR A 120 -1.02 7.20 23.38
C THR A 120 0.30 7.92 23.62
N SER A 121 0.73 8.79 22.70
CA SER A 121 2.02 9.49 22.77
C SER A 121 1.89 11.00 22.99
N ASP A 122 0.66 11.51 23.15
CA ASP A 122 0.37 12.95 23.20
C ASP A 122 0.95 13.69 22.00
N ALA A 123 0.83 13.07 20.81
CA ALA A 123 1.27 13.57 19.52
C ALA A 123 0.07 13.95 18.65
N GLU A 124 0.27 14.78 17.64
CA GLU A 124 -0.77 15.23 16.74
C GLU A 124 -0.93 14.28 15.54
N LEU A 125 -2.17 13.89 15.22
CA LEU A 125 -2.50 13.32 13.90
C LEU A 125 -3.01 14.42 12.99
N ARG A 126 -2.16 14.92 12.10
CA ARG A 126 -2.44 16.01 11.18
C ARG A 126 -3.03 15.50 9.88
N ILE A 127 -4.31 15.76 9.65
CA ILE A 127 -5.02 15.34 8.42
C ILE A 127 -5.06 16.50 7.45
N VAL A 128 -4.37 16.36 6.31
CA VAL A 128 -4.37 17.37 5.24
C VAL A 128 -5.61 17.17 4.38
N GLN A 129 -6.50 18.17 4.44
CA GLN A 129 -7.78 18.14 3.74
C GLN A 129 -7.59 18.20 2.22
N ALA A 130 -8.48 17.52 1.50
CA ALA A 130 -8.51 17.56 0.06
C ALA A 130 -8.99 18.94 -0.42
N PRO A 131 -8.21 19.66 -1.26
CA PRO A 131 -8.63 20.97 -1.73
C PRO A 131 -9.84 20.89 -2.65
N ALA A 132 -10.78 21.79 -2.48
CA ALA A 132 -11.92 22.01 -3.38
C ALA A 132 -11.46 22.80 -4.62
N SER A 133 -10.58 22.22 -5.44
CA SER A 133 -9.97 22.88 -6.60
C SER A 133 -10.07 22.00 -7.82
N GLU A 134 -10.33 22.58 -9.00
CA GLU A 134 -10.21 21.87 -10.28
C GLU A 134 -8.78 21.35 -10.52
N ASN A 135 -7.79 22.07 -9.98
CA ASN A 135 -6.37 21.68 -10.02
C ASN A 135 -5.95 20.96 -8.72
N ARG A 136 -6.71 19.93 -8.34
CA ARG A 136 -6.62 19.25 -7.04
C ARG A 136 -5.25 18.67 -6.75
N THR A 137 -4.65 17.96 -7.71
CA THR A 137 -3.36 17.27 -7.52
C THR A 137 -2.25 18.21 -7.06
N PRO A 138 -1.87 19.28 -7.77
CA PRO A 138 -0.80 20.17 -7.30
C PRO A 138 -1.17 20.91 -6.02
N ALA A 139 -2.43 21.31 -5.85
CA ALA A 139 -2.87 22.03 -4.65
C ALA A 139 -2.79 21.13 -3.39
N TRP A 140 -3.12 19.84 -3.52
CA TRP A 140 -3.01 18.91 -2.38
C TRP A 140 -1.55 18.57 -2.06
N ASN A 141 -0.70 18.39 -3.08
CA ASN A 141 0.73 18.21 -2.89
C ASN A 141 1.37 19.42 -2.17
N GLU A 142 1.03 20.63 -2.56
CA GLU A 142 1.48 21.84 -1.88
C GLU A 142 1.01 21.90 -0.42
N ALA A 143 -0.25 21.58 -0.15
CA ALA A 143 -0.80 21.53 1.20
C ALA A 143 -0.08 20.51 2.08
N ILE A 144 0.28 19.32 1.53
CA ILE A 144 1.06 18.31 2.24
C ILE A 144 2.46 18.85 2.57
N LEU A 145 3.16 19.47 1.61
CA LEU A 145 4.49 20.03 1.83
C LEU A 145 4.49 21.15 2.87
N ASN A 146 3.45 21.97 2.89
CA ASN A 146 3.27 23.04 3.89
C ASN A 146 2.91 22.52 5.29
N ALA A 147 2.30 21.32 5.37
CA ALA A 147 1.99 20.69 6.65
C ALA A 147 3.22 20.04 7.32
N ILE A 148 4.31 19.81 6.58
CA ILE A 148 5.54 19.22 7.11
C ILE A 148 6.36 20.28 7.86
N ASP A 149 6.65 20.01 9.12
CA ASP A 149 7.49 20.82 10.00
C ASP A 149 8.58 20.00 10.71
N GLU A 150 9.35 20.64 11.60
CA GLU A 150 10.45 20.01 12.34
C GLU A 150 9.99 18.91 13.32
N ARG A 151 8.71 18.91 13.69
CA ARG A 151 8.10 17.90 14.57
C ARG A 151 7.44 16.77 13.80
N THR A 152 7.44 16.81 12.47
CA THR A 152 6.88 15.74 11.65
C THR A 152 7.79 14.52 11.70
N ARG A 153 7.29 13.40 12.25
CA ARG A 153 8.01 12.13 12.35
C ARG A 153 7.66 11.14 11.26
N LEU A 154 6.48 11.29 10.68
CA LEU A 154 6.00 10.39 9.66
C LEU A 154 5.01 11.11 8.73
N VAL A 155 5.08 10.79 7.44
CA VAL A 155 4.05 11.09 6.44
C VAL A 155 3.48 9.76 5.97
N ALA A 156 2.25 9.43 6.37
CA ALA A 156 1.58 8.16 6.14
C ALA A 156 0.57 8.28 4.99
N ILE A 157 1.07 8.24 3.75
CA ILE A 157 0.25 8.34 2.53
C ILE A 157 0.61 7.25 1.51
N GLY A 158 -0.30 6.97 0.57
CA GLY A 158 0.02 6.21 -0.64
C GLY A 158 0.70 7.10 -1.70
N ASN A 159 1.13 6.52 -2.80
CA ASN A 159 1.55 7.29 -3.99
C ASN A 159 0.37 7.77 -4.84
N ILE A 160 -0.76 7.09 -4.73
CA ILE A 160 -2.02 7.43 -5.41
C ILE A 160 -3.14 7.34 -4.36
N HIS A 161 -4.01 8.35 -4.35
CA HIS A 161 -5.19 8.34 -3.50
C HIS A 161 -6.22 7.33 -4.03
N TRP A 162 -6.66 6.43 -3.16
CA TRP A 162 -7.47 5.28 -3.54
C TRP A 162 -8.87 5.65 -4.06
N ALA A 163 -9.44 6.75 -3.59
CA ALA A 163 -10.83 7.14 -3.90
C ALA A 163 -10.94 7.96 -5.21
N ASP A 164 -9.95 8.80 -5.53
CA ASP A 164 -10.05 9.75 -6.65
C ASP A 164 -8.87 9.72 -7.63
N GLY A 165 -7.84 8.91 -7.35
CA GLY A 165 -6.69 8.76 -8.23
C GLY A 165 -5.68 9.91 -8.17
N THR A 166 -5.79 10.85 -7.23
CA THR A 166 -4.80 11.92 -7.04
C THR A 166 -3.41 11.34 -6.83
N ILE A 167 -2.43 11.81 -7.59
CA ILE A 167 -1.03 11.38 -7.51
C ILE A 167 -0.29 12.30 -6.55
N PHE A 168 0.39 11.71 -5.55
CA PHE A 168 1.22 12.45 -4.61
C PHE A 168 2.69 12.43 -5.04
N ASP A 169 3.36 13.59 -4.94
CA ASP A 169 4.78 13.74 -5.23
C ASP A 169 5.65 13.26 -4.05
N LEU A 170 5.85 11.94 -4.00
CA LEU A 170 6.67 11.33 -2.95
C LEU A 170 8.13 11.81 -2.98
N MET A 171 8.63 12.27 -4.12
CA MET A 171 10.00 12.78 -4.23
C MET A 171 10.13 14.14 -3.56
N ALA A 172 9.19 15.05 -3.80
CA ALA A 172 9.14 16.34 -3.12
C ALA A 172 8.93 16.18 -1.60
N ILE A 173 8.01 15.29 -1.18
CA ILE A 173 7.79 14.95 0.22
C ILE A 173 9.08 14.41 0.85
N ARG A 174 9.76 13.47 0.19
CA ARG A 174 11.03 12.92 0.68
C ARG A 174 12.13 13.97 0.81
N ALA A 175 12.18 14.91 -0.11
CA ALA A 175 13.14 16.01 -0.03
C ALA A 175 12.86 16.94 1.16
N ARG A 176 11.60 17.18 1.46
CA ARG A 176 11.13 18.04 2.58
C ARG A 176 11.33 17.40 3.97
N THR A 177 11.35 16.06 4.06
CA THR A 177 11.47 15.28 5.32
C THR A 177 12.91 14.86 5.66
N ARG A 178 13.92 15.39 4.98
CA ARG A 178 15.35 15.08 5.22
C ARG A 178 15.99 16.04 6.22
#